data_a0fd9bd55bb1d92d8f5150af9442e66f
#
_entry.id   a0fd9bd55bb1d92d8f5150af9442e66f
#
_cell.length_a   1.000
_cell.length_b   1.000
_cell.length_c   1.000
_cell.angle_alpha   90.00
_cell.angle_beta   90.00
_cell.angle_gamma   90.00
#
_symmetry.space_group_name_H-M   'P 1'
#
loop_
_entity.id
_entity.type
_entity.pdbx_description
1 polymer ?
#
loop_
_entity_poly.entity_id
_entity_poly.type
_entity_poly.pdbx_seq_one_letter_code
_entity_poly.pdbx_strand_id
1 'polypeptide(L)'
;MPAVLPILLILLTLNQASSPAHQTTFEEIAKRADAARSADHLNEAIALYSEGVRLRPSWPDGWWSLGSLLYEQDQFAEAQVAFAKFVKLQPDAGPAYAFLALCEYETRNDDRSLQHFQAWAKHGSPGTDALLDVAGYHWALLLTRRGQFTQALYLLAAKAKKLGATPLLTEAMGLASLRMVNLPEDYPSAKRELVWLAGKAAIYSTRDDSRRSEEYAARLTLRYGGEPNVNYLIGTLLGFQGKFPEAAEQYKKELRISPQHVPAMIELALVQIQLSQPAEAVPWAEQAVTLDPKNARAHFALGKALLASDHVPESAHELEAAKQLAPESAPVRSALASAYRKLGRMQEAKHESEIFLSLNGKGESLAPPLEETPEPRQPEQPR
;
A
#
# COMPACT_ATOMS: atom_id res chain seq x y z
N MET A 1 7.06 101.54 -27.16
CA MET A 1 5.98 100.61 -27.03
C MET A 1 5.98 99.67 -28.18
N PRO A 2 6.41 98.43 -28.04
CA PRO A 2 6.26 97.43 -29.10
C PRO A 2 5.15 96.40 -28.75
N ALA A 3 4.44 96.00 -29.78
CA ALA A 3 3.38 95.03 -29.77
C ALA A 3 3.94 93.58 -29.73
N VAL A 4 3.37 92.80 -28.87
CA VAL A 4 3.71 91.35 -28.75
C VAL A 4 2.70 90.54 -29.56
N LEU A 5 3.14 89.78 -30.60
CA LEU A 5 2.36 88.80 -31.29
C LEU A 5 2.28 87.53 -30.44
N PRO A 6 1.15 86.79 -30.36
CA PRO A 6 1.10 85.45 -29.79
C PRO A 6 1.41 84.41 -30.85
N ILE A 7 2.39 83.56 -30.56
CA ILE A 7 2.67 82.34 -31.32
C ILE A 7 1.64 81.31 -30.98
N LEU A 8 0.88 80.91 -31.99
CA LEU A 8 -0.09 79.82 -31.92
C LEU A 8 0.66 78.43 -32.03
N LEU A 9 0.78 77.72 -30.89
CA LEU A 9 1.37 76.39 -30.83
C LEU A 9 0.27 75.42 -31.17
N ILE A 10 0.33 74.81 -32.38
CA ILE A 10 -0.53 73.70 -32.78
C ILE A 10 0.05 72.46 -32.15
N LEU A 11 -0.57 71.95 -31.07
CA LEU A 11 -0.34 70.59 -30.50
C LEU A 11 -1.04 69.60 -31.38
N LEU A 12 -0.26 68.90 -32.27
CA LEU A 12 -0.63 67.66 -32.91
C LEU A 12 -0.65 66.56 -31.84
N THR A 13 -1.80 66.25 -31.29
CA THR A 13 -2.02 65.06 -30.52
C THR A 13 -2.02 63.85 -31.44
N LEU A 14 -0.87 63.19 -31.52
CA LEU A 14 -0.78 61.84 -32.07
C LEU A 14 -1.58 60.90 -31.14
N ASN A 15 -2.82 60.65 -31.53
CA ASN A 15 -3.65 59.64 -30.92
C ASN A 15 -3.12 58.28 -31.42
N GLN A 16 -2.11 57.73 -30.71
CA GLN A 16 -1.76 56.30 -30.88
C GLN A 16 -2.93 55.50 -30.34
N ALA A 17 -3.81 55.11 -31.21
CA ALA A 17 -4.74 54.03 -30.97
C ALA A 17 -3.91 52.78 -30.72
N SER A 18 -3.60 52.50 -29.46
CA SER A 18 -3.16 51.18 -29.04
C SER A 18 -4.25 50.19 -29.48
N SER A 19 -3.98 49.40 -30.51
CA SER A 19 -4.78 48.25 -30.84
C SER A 19 -5.07 47.47 -29.54
N PRO A 20 -6.32 47.12 -29.24
CA PRO A 20 -6.59 46.28 -28.09
C PRO A 20 -5.79 44.98 -28.33
N ALA A 21 -4.82 44.75 -27.47
CA ALA A 21 -4.17 43.47 -27.43
C ALA A 21 -5.31 42.44 -27.34
N HIS A 22 -5.46 41.59 -28.34
CA HIS A 22 -6.43 40.51 -28.32
C HIS A 22 -6.12 39.71 -27.05
N GLN A 23 -6.88 39.92 -25.98
CA GLN A 23 -6.86 39.04 -24.84
C GLN A 23 -7.35 37.70 -25.36
N THR A 24 -6.41 36.76 -25.53
CA THR A 24 -6.74 35.39 -25.93
C THR A 24 -7.79 34.86 -24.95
N THR A 25 -8.92 34.45 -25.45
CA THR A 25 -10.02 33.95 -24.60
C THR A 25 -9.60 32.62 -23.98
N PHE A 26 -10.19 32.25 -22.85
CA PHE A 26 -9.97 30.96 -22.24
C PHE A 26 -10.26 29.81 -23.25
N GLU A 27 -11.33 29.94 -24.05
CA GLU A 27 -11.76 28.97 -25.05
C GLU A 27 -10.71 28.77 -26.17
N GLU A 28 -10.05 29.84 -26.61
CA GLU A 28 -8.94 29.77 -27.56
C GLU A 28 -7.71 29.08 -26.97
N ILE A 29 -7.37 29.39 -25.72
CA ILE A 29 -6.23 28.75 -25.01
C ILE A 29 -6.52 27.26 -24.82
N ALA A 30 -7.71 26.88 -24.33
CA ALA A 30 -8.08 25.49 -24.15
C ALA A 30 -8.01 24.70 -25.48
N LYS A 31 -8.55 25.26 -26.58
CA LYS A 31 -8.48 24.64 -27.92
C LYS A 31 -7.03 24.48 -28.41
N ARG A 32 -6.19 25.50 -28.20
CA ARG A 32 -4.77 25.43 -28.58
C ARG A 32 -4.01 24.42 -27.73
N ALA A 33 -4.31 24.30 -26.42
CA ALA A 33 -3.72 23.33 -25.54
C ALA A 33 -4.03 21.89 -25.99
N ASP A 34 -5.29 21.61 -26.34
CA ASP A 34 -5.71 20.30 -26.86
C ASP A 34 -5.05 20.00 -28.22
N ALA A 35 -4.92 20.99 -29.10
CA ALA A 35 -4.23 20.85 -30.37
C ALA A 35 -2.73 20.57 -30.21
N ALA A 36 -2.05 21.30 -29.32
CA ALA A 36 -0.64 21.09 -29.02
C ALA A 36 -0.39 19.70 -28.41
N ARG A 37 -1.26 19.25 -27.49
CA ARG A 37 -1.22 17.89 -26.94
C ARG A 37 -1.39 16.84 -28.03
N SER A 38 -2.37 17.01 -28.92
CA SER A 38 -2.64 16.07 -30.03
C SER A 38 -1.51 16.02 -31.06
N ALA A 39 -0.75 17.10 -31.19
CA ALA A 39 0.44 17.21 -32.05
C ALA A 39 1.76 16.78 -31.36
N ASP A 40 1.68 16.25 -30.14
CA ASP A 40 2.82 15.85 -29.31
C ASP A 40 3.79 17.01 -28.99
N HIS A 41 3.29 18.25 -29.03
CA HIS A 41 4.02 19.44 -28.64
C HIS A 41 3.91 19.65 -27.12
N LEU A 42 4.51 18.74 -26.32
CA LEU A 42 4.25 18.61 -24.88
C LEU A 42 4.55 19.89 -24.10
N ASN A 43 5.68 20.57 -24.35
CA ASN A 43 6.04 21.81 -23.66
C ASN A 43 5.05 22.97 -23.95
N GLU A 44 4.60 23.09 -25.20
CA GLU A 44 3.58 24.07 -25.57
C GLU A 44 2.24 23.75 -24.91
N ALA A 45 1.84 22.47 -24.89
CA ALA A 45 0.62 22.02 -24.24
C ALA A 45 0.66 22.32 -22.73
N ILE A 46 1.75 22.02 -22.03
CA ILE A 46 1.95 22.34 -20.60
C ILE A 46 1.80 23.86 -20.35
N ALA A 47 2.44 24.68 -21.16
CA ALA A 47 2.34 26.14 -21.02
C ALA A 47 0.91 26.64 -21.20
N LEU A 48 0.20 26.16 -22.23
CA LEU A 48 -1.18 26.54 -22.54
C LEU A 48 -2.18 26.02 -21.49
N TYR A 49 -2.08 24.75 -21.03
CA TYR A 49 -2.90 24.25 -19.93
C TYR A 49 -2.63 25.04 -18.64
N SER A 50 -1.38 25.37 -18.31
CA SER A 50 -1.02 26.18 -17.15
C SER A 50 -1.65 27.58 -17.21
N GLU A 51 -1.67 28.21 -18.38
CA GLU A 51 -2.37 29.49 -18.59
C GLU A 51 -3.89 29.31 -18.44
N GLY A 52 -4.46 28.27 -19.07
CA GLY A 52 -5.89 27.98 -19.02
C GLY A 52 -6.41 27.77 -17.59
N VAL A 53 -5.71 26.97 -16.77
CA VAL A 53 -6.12 26.73 -15.37
C VAL A 53 -5.92 27.96 -14.48
N ARG A 54 -5.01 28.86 -14.83
CA ARG A 54 -4.86 30.16 -14.15
C ARG A 54 -6.03 31.08 -14.46
N LEU A 55 -6.53 31.11 -15.70
CA LEU A 55 -7.69 31.89 -16.12
C LEU A 55 -9.00 31.30 -15.58
N ARG A 56 -9.12 29.97 -15.56
CA ARG A 56 -10.30 29.26 -15.07
C ARG A 56 -9.89 28.15 -14.08
N PRO A 57 -9.64 28.47 -12.80
CA PRO A 57 -9.24 27.49 -11.78
C PRO A 57 -10.25 26.37 -11.52
N SER A 58 -11.51 26.54 -11.94
CA SER A 58 -12.58 25.55 -11.87
C SER A 58 -12.68 24.64 -13.10
N TRP A 59 -11.65 24.56 -13.93
CA TRP A 59 -11.60 23.70 -15.13
C TRP A 59 -10.94 22.35 -14.81
N PRO A 60 -11.72 21.27 -14.54
CA PRO A 60 -11.17 19.98 -14.17
C PRO A 60 -10.30 19.37 -15.28
N ASP A 61 -10.77 19.37 -16.54
CA ASP A 61 -10.05 18.74 -17.66
C ASP A 61 -8.69 19.37 -17.90
N GLY A 62 -8.57 20.70 -17.66
CA GLY A 62 -7.29 21.40 -17.72
C GLY A 62 -6.32 20.94 -16.63
N TRP A 63 -6.79 20.78 -15.39
CA TRP A 63 -5.97 20.28 -14.30
C TRP A 63 -5.55 18.83 -14.51
N TRP A 64 -6.45 17.99 -15.02
CA TRP A 64 -6.14 16.61 -15.37
C TRP A 64 -5.07 16.53 -16.46
N SER A 65 -5.27 17.25 -17.58
CA SER A 65 -4.35 17.27 -18.71
C SER A 65 -2.97 17.81 -18.32
N LEU A 66 -2.94 18.90 -17.56
CA LEU A 66 -1.70 19.48 -17.03
C LEU A 66 -0.97 18.48 -16.13
N GLY A 67 -1.69 17.87 -15.18
CA GLY A 67 -1.09 16.87 -14.28
C GLY A 67 -0.53 15.66 -15.02
N SER A 68 -1.26 15.15 -16.01
CA SER A 68 -0.81 14.00 -16.82
C SER A 68 0.45 14.32 -17.62
N LEU A 69 0.49 15.47 -18.30
CA LEU A 69 1.66 15.88 -19.08
C LEU A 69 2.90 16.13 -18.21
N LEU A 70 2.71 16.77 -17.05
CA LEU A 70 3.79 16.99 -16.08
C LEU A 70 4.32 15.66 -15.52
N TYR A 71 3.42 14.70 -15.25
CA TYR A 71 3.79 13.36 -14.79
C TYR A 71 4.60 12.61 -15.86
N GLU A 72 4.19 12.68 -17.15
CA GLU A 72 4.90 12.10 -18.28
C GLU A 72 6.31 12.71 -18.48
N GLN A 73 6.55 13.92 -17.98
CA GLN A 73 7.84 14.61 -18.02
C GLN A 73 8.63 14.49 -16.70
N ASP A 74 8.27 13.57 -15.81
CA ASP A 74 8.88 13.36 -14.49
C ASP A 74 8.87 14.62 -13.60
N GLN A 75 8.01 15.62 -13.91
CA GLN A 75 7.82 16.83 -13.11
C GLN A 75 6.81 16.55 -11.99
N PHE A 76 7.18 15.64 -11.08
CA PHE A 76 6.24 15.07 -10.09
C PHE A 76 5.73 16.10 -9.09
N ALA A 77 6.54 17.10 -8.71
CA ALA A 77 6.13 18.12 -7.76
C ALA A 77 5.03 19.03 -8.33
N GLU A 78 5.16 19.43 -9.59
CA GLU A 78 4.16 20.24 -10.30
C GLU A 78 2.92 19.40 -10.66
N ALA A 79 3.10 18.16 -11.08
CA ALA A 79 2.02 17.20 -11.34
C ALA A 79 1.16 16.99 -10.08
N GLN A 80 1.80 16.84 -8.90
CA GLN A 80 1.13 16.73 -7.61
C GLN A 80 0.18 17.92 -7.36
N VAL A 81 0.61 19.15 -7.66
CA VAL A 81 -0.23 20.34 -7.49
C VAL A 81 -1.45 20.28 -8.40
N ALA A 82 -1.26 19.88 -9.67
CA ALA A 82 -2.34 19.79 -10.64
C ALA A 82 -3.36 18.70 -10.25
N PHE A 83 -2.90 17.49 -9.91
CA PHE A 83 -3.80 16.43 -9.48
C PHE A 83 -4.49 16.75 -8.14
N ALA A 84 -3.83 17.44 -7.21
CA ALA A 84 -4.45 17.88 -5.97
C ALA A 84 -5.57 18.92 -6.21
N LYS A 85 -5.46 19.76 -7.24
CA LYS A 85 -6.54 20.65 -7.67
C LYS A 85 -7.66 19.87 -8.35
N PHE A 86 -7.32 18.90 -9.20
CA PHE A 86 -8.29 18.05 -9.87
C PHE A 86 -9.17 17.27 -8.89
N VAL A 87 -8.58 16.57 -7.90
CA VAL A 87 -9.37 15.78 -6.92
C VAL A 87 -10.26 16.64 -6.03
N LYS A 88 -9.94 17.92 -5.82
CA LYS A 88 -10.83 18.88 -5.13
C LYS A 88 -12.06 19.24 -5.96
N LEU A 89 -11.93 19.25 -7.29
CA LEU A 89 -13.02 19.55 -8.22
C LEU A 89 -13.84 18.30 -8.56
N GLN A 90 -13.20 17.13 -8.54
CA GLN A 90 -13.76 15.83 -8.90
C GLN A 90 -13.39 14.78 -7.83
N PRO A 91 -13.99 14.83 -6.63
CA PRO A 91 -13.60 13.97 -5.49
C PRO A 91 -13.89 12.47 -5.73
N ASP A 92 -14.77 12.14 -6.68
CA ASP A 92 -15.12 10.74 -7.00
C ASP A 92 -14.23 10.12 -8.10
N ALA A 93 -13.28 10.87 -8.65
CA ALA A 93 -12.38 10.41 -9.69
C ALA A 93 -11.22 9.56 -9.14
N GLY A 94 -11.49 8.28 -8.85
CA GLY A 94 -10.54 7.33 -8.28
C GLY A 94 -9.14 7.36 -8.90
N PRO A 95 -8.98 7.25 -10.25
CA PRO A 95 -7.66 7.26 -10.88
C PRO A 95 -6.78 8.47 -10.55
N ALA A 96 -7.39 9.62 -10.29
CA ALA A 96 -6.65 10.83 -9.94
C ALA A 96 -5.93 10.73 -8.58
N TYR A 97 -6.52 10.01 -7.63
CA TYR A 97 -5.87 9.72 -6.36
C TYR A 97 -4.65 8.80 -6.53
N ALA A 98 -4.70 7.86 -7.48
CA ALA A 98 -3.54 7.02 -7.79
C ALA A 98 -2.37 7.84 -8.35
N PHE A 99 -2.63 8.75 -9.31
CA PHE A 99 -1.58 9.63 -9.85
C PHE A 99 -1.05 10.60 -8.80
N LEU A 100 -1.93 11.16 -7.96
CA LEU A 100 -1.52 12.02 -6.85
C LEU A 100 -0.62 11.27 -5.87
N ALA A 101 -0.99 10.03 -5.51
CA ALA A 101 -0.19 9.17 -4.64
C ALA A 101 1.17 8.82 -5.26
N LEU A 102 1.22 8.54 -6.57
CA LEU A 102 2.48 8.29 -7.28
C LEU A 102 3.40 9.52 -7.25
N CYS A 103 2.87 10.71 -7.54
CA CYS A 103 3.66 11.95 -7.44
C CYS A 103 4.21 12.16 -6.02
N GLU A 104 3.40 11.88 -5.00
CA GLU A 104 3.82 12.00 -3.60
C GLU A 104 4.85 10.93 -3.19
N TYR A 105 4.76 9.73 -3.77
CA TYR A 105 5.78 8.70 -3.62
C TYR A 105 7.14 9.15 -4.18
N GLU A 106 7.15 9.69 -5.41
CA GLU A 106 8.37 10.18 -6.06
C GLU A 106 8.99 11.39 -5.33
N THR A 107 8.15 12.25 -4.76
CA THR A 107 8.59 13.39 -3.95
C THR A 107 8.86 13.03 -2.48
N ARG A 108 8.88 11.73 -2.13
CA ARG A 108 9.16 11.21 -0.79
C ARG A 108 8.19 11.71 0.30
N ASN A 109 6.97 12.03 -0.07
CA ASN A 109 5.91 12.38 0.86
C ASN A 109 5.05 11.16 1.23
N ASP A 110 5.67 10.21 1.94
CA ASP A 110 5.13 8.88 2.22
C ASP A 110 3.75 8.90 2.90
N ASP A 111 3.54 9.79 3.86
CA ASP A 111 2.28 9.82 4.62
C ASP A 111 1.10 10.23 3.73
N ARG A 112 1.29 11.23 2.88
CA ARG A 112 0.25 11.64 1.92
C ARG A 112 0.05 10.61 0.82
N SER A 113 1.14 10.05 0.29
CA SER A 113 1.07 8.99 -0.70
C SER A 113 0.22 7.82 -0.19
N LEU A 114 0.46 7.36 1.05
CA LEU A 114 -0.32 6.29 1.65
C LEU A 114 -1.80 6.67 1.79
N GLN A 115 -2.10 7.88 2.26
CA GLN A 115 -3.48 8.38 2.37
C GLN A 115 -4.21 8.38 1.01
N HIS A 116 -3.52 8.80 -0.06
CA HIS A 116 -4.13 8.87 -1.39
C HIS A 116 -4.23 7.49 -2.06
N PHE A 117 -3.30 6.56 -1.84
CA PHE A 117 -3.51 5.16 -2.24
C PHE A 117 -4.71 4.52 -1.53
N GLN A 118 -4.89 4.78 -0.23
CA GLN A 118 -6.08 4.33 0.51
C GLN A 118 -7.37 4.98 0.00
N ALA A 119 -7.33 6.28 -0.34
CA ALA A 119 -8.46 6.96 -0.96
C ALA A 119 -8.79 6.34 -2.32
N TRP A 120 -7.79 6.08 -3.16
CA TRP A 120 -7.96 5.39 -4.44
C TRP A 120 -8.70 4.05 -4.28
N ALA A 121 -8.28 3.22 -3.32
CA ALA A 121 -8.93 1.94 -3.06
C ALA A 121 -10.42 2.06 -2.67
N LYS A 122 -10.80 3.17 -2.03
CA LYS A 122 -12.20 3.41 -1.59
C LYS A 122 -13.11 3.86 -2.72
N HIS A 123 -12.59 4.51 -3.76
CA HIS A 123 -13.41 5.10 -4.83
C HIS A 123 -13.91 4.08 -5.88
N GLY A 124 -13.57 2.79 -5.76
CA GLY A 124 -14.17 1.69 -6.55
C GLY A 124 -13.93 1.71 -8.05
N SER A 125 -13.28 2.75 -8.60
CA SER A 125 -12.89 2.85 -10.00
C SER A 125 -11.38 2.81 -10.11
N PRO A 126 -10.80 1.63 -10.36
CA PRO A 126 -9.34 1.45 -10.28
C PRO A 126 -8.56 2.11 -11.42
N GLY A 127 -9.23 2.50 -12.52
CA GLY A 127 -8.58 2.99 -13.72
C GLY A 127 -8.23 1.88 -14.71
N THR A 128 -7.20 2.11 -15.52
CA THR A 128 -6.71 1.12 -16.49
C THR A 128 -5.86 0.05 -15.81
N ASP A 129 -5.72 -1.11 -16.46
CA ASP A 129 -4.82 -2.19 -16.01
C ASP A 129 -3.39 -1.70 -15.81
N ALA A 130 -2.89 -0.81 -16.68
CA ALA A 130 -1.56 -0.23 -16.57
C ALA A 130 -1.42 0.61 -15.29
N LEU A 131 -2.41 1.45 -14.97
CA LEU A 131 -2.41 2.24 -13.73
C LEU A 131 -2.47 1.33 -12.50
N LEU A 132 -3.32 0.28 -12.54
CA LEU A 132 -3.38 -0.73 -11.48
C LEU A 132 -2.03 -1.40 -11.24
N ASP A 133 -1.31 -1.71 -12.32
CA ASP A 133 -0.01 -2.37 -12.22
C ASP A 133 1.07 -1.45 -11.65
N VAL A 134 1.14 -0.20 -12.11
CA VAL A 134 2.12 0.79 -11.63
C VAL A 134 1.79 1.25 -10.21
N ALA A 135 0.60 1.75 -9.98
CA ALA A 135 0.20 2.31 -8.69
C ALA A 135 0.23 1.26 -7.57
N GLY A 136 -0.29 0.06 -7.84
CA GLY A 136 -0.26 -1.02 -6.85
C GLY A 136 1.15 -1.54 -6.55
N TYR A 137 2.11 -1.48 -7.50
CA TYR A 137 3.51 -1.80 -7.25
C TYR A 137 4.15 -0.76 -6.30
N HIS A 138 4.01 0.53 -6.60
CA HIS A 138 4.55 1.60 -5.75
C HIS A 138 3.88 1.65 -4.37
N TRP A 139 2.58 1.37 -4.30
CA TRP A 139 1.89 1.21 -3.02
C TRP A 139 2.50 0.07 -2.19
N ALA A 140 2.77 -1.08 -2.80
CA ALA A 140 3.42 -2.20 -2.11
C ALA A 140 4.84 -1.86 -1.63
N LEU A 141 5.63 -1.13 -2.43
CA LEU A 141 6.94 -0.63 -2.01
C LEU A 141 6.83 0.33 -0.82
N LEU A 142 5.86 1.26 -0.87
CA LEU A 142 5.60 2.19 0.22
C LEU A 142 5.22 1.45 1.52
N LEU A 143 4.34 0.46 1.43
CA LEU A 143 3.96 -0.39 2.56
C LEU A 143 5.16 -1.16 3.12
N THR A 144 6.02 -1.71 2.25
CA THR A 144 7.26 -2.39 2.67
C THR A 144 8.17 -1.44 3.44
N ARG A 145 8.39 -0.22 2.93
CA ARG A 145 9.19 0.82 3.60
C ARG A 145 8.59 1.25 4.95
N ARG A 146 7.28 1.14 5.10
CA ARG A 146 6.55 1.45 6.35
C ARG A 146 6.46 0.25 7.31
N GLY A 147 7.05 -0.90 6.97
CA GLY A 147 6.99 -2.11 7.79
C GLY A 147 5.64 -2.84 7.75
N GLN A 148 4.75 -2.48 6.82
CA GLN A 148 3.43 -3.08 6.63
C GLN A 148 3.51 -4.25 5.63
N PHE A 149 4.29 -5.27 5.99
CA PHE A 149 4.73 -6.33 5.07
C PHE A 149 3.58 -7.23 4.60
N THR A 150 2.62 -7.56 5.45
CA THR A 150 1.47 -8.39 5.08
C THR A 150 0.63 -7.72 4.00
N GLN A 151 0.39 -6.42 4.12
CA GLN A 151 -0.34 -5.64 3.12
C GLN A 151 0.45 -5.50 1.81
N ALA A 152 1.77 -5.27 1.92
CA ALA A 152 2.66 -5.24 0.76
C ALA A 152 2.62 -6.57 -0.01
N LEU A 153 2.76 -7.69 0.70
CA LEU A 153 2.72 -9.03 0.13
C LEU A 153 1.38 -9.34 -0.54
N TYR A 154 0.26 -8.87 0.02
CA TYR A 154 -1.05 -9.03 -0.61
C TYR A 154 -1.11 -8.37 -1.99
N LEU A 155 -0.67 -7.11 -2.11
CA LEU A 155 -0.63 -6.39 -3.39
C LEU A 155 0.36 -7.03 -4.39
N LEU A 156 1.54 -7.41 -3.91
CA LEU A 156 2.58 -8.05 -4.75
C LEU A 156 2.14 -9.44 -5.22
N ALA A 157 1.43 -10.22 -4.38
CA ALA A 157 0.92 -11.54 -4.75
C ALA A 157 -0.11 -11.46 -5.89
N ALA A 158 -1.04 -10.51 -5.82
CA ALA A 158 -2.00 -10.26 -6.90
C ALA A 158 -1.30 -9.97 -8.24
N LYS A 159 -0.23 -9.14 -8.21
CA LYS A 159 0.58 -8.86 -9.40
C LYS A 159 1.39 -10.06 -9.87
N ALA A 160 1.97 -10.82 -8.95
CA ALA A 160 2.75 -12.01 -9.28
C ALA A 160 1.92 -13.08 -9.97
N LYS A 161 0.65 -13.24 -9.60
CA LYS A 161 -0.29 -14.13 -10.30
C LYS A 161 -0.47 -13.72 -11.77
N LYS A 162 -0.58 -12.43 -12.06
CA LYS A 162 -0.77 -11.88 -13.41
C LYS A 162 0.53 -11.85 -14.23
N LEU A 163 1.60 -11.29 -13.68
CA LEU A 163 2.82 -10.93 -14.41
C LEU A 163 3.95 -11.95 -14.24
N GLY A 164 3.85 -12.86 -13.29
CA GLY A 164 4.89 -13.85 -12.99
C GLY A 164 6.09 -13.25 -12.25
N ALA A 165 7.21 -13.98 -12.30
CA ALA A 165 8.44 -13.64 -11.58
C ALA A 165 9.34 -12.69 -12.39
N THR A 166 8.85 -11.49 -12.69
CA THR A 166 9.68 -10.43 -13.27
C THR A 166 10.78 -10.01 -12.30
N PRO A 167 11.90 -9.42 -12.75
CA PRO A 167 12.98 -8.95 -11.87
C PRO A 167 12.46 -8.01 -10.76
N LEU A 168 11.70 -6.96 -11.13
CA LEU A 168 11.17 -5.97 -10.20
C LEU A 168 10.25 -6.61 -9.13
N LEU A 169 9.30 -7.46 -9.55
CA LEU A 169 8.41 -8.15 -8.61
C LEU A 169 9.16 -9.14 -7.73
N THR A 170 10.19 -9.82 -8.27
CA THR A 170 11.01 -10.75 -7.49
C THR A 170 11.72 -10.03 -6.35
N GLU A 171 12.29 -8.88 -6.65
CA GLU A 171 13.03 -8.07 -5.68
C GLU A 171 12.09 -7.48 -4.62
N ALA A 172 10.99 -6.84 -5.03
CA ALA A 172 9.99 -6.29 -4.12
C ALA A 172 9.38 -7.37 -3.21
N MET A 173 9.02 -8.54 -3.78
CA MET A 173 8.49 -9.67 -3.03
C MET A 173 9.53 -10.22 -2.03
N GLY A 174 10.80 -10.26 -2.42
CA GLY A 174 11.88 -10.71 -1.54
C GLY A 174 12.09 -9.79 -0.35
N LEU A 175 12.13 -8.48 -0.60
CA LEU A 175 12.26 -7.46 0.47
C LEU A 175 11.09 -7.56 1.45
N ALA A 176 9.86 -7.60 0.95
CA ALA A 176 8.67 -7.70 1.80
C ALA A 176 8.63 -9.03 2.58
N SER A 177 8.97 -10.17 1.95
CA SER A 177 8.99 -11.49 2.58
C SER A 177 10.06 -11.64 3.66
N LEU A 178 11.19 -10.96 3.49
CA LEU A 178 12.28 -10.91 4.47
C LEU A 178 12.10 -9.77 5.48
N ARG A 179 10.98 -9.06 5.45
CA ARG A 179 10.65 -7.94 6.33
C ARG A 179 11.73 -6.84 6.34
N MET A 180 12.31 -6.58 5.19
CA MET A 180 13.31 -5.54 4.97
C MET A 180 12.60 -4.25 4.54
N VAL A 181 12.74 -3.18 5.33
CA VAL A 181 12.12 -1.86 5.06
C VAL A 181 12.83 -1.05 3.96
N ASN A 182 13.72 -1.68 3.21
CA ASN A 182 14.46 -1.09 2.11
C ASN A 182 13.60 -1.04 0.83
N LEU A 183 13.99 -0.15 -0.08
CA LEU A 183 13.53 -0.18 -1.47
C LEU A 183 14.52 -0.97 -2.35
N PRO A 184 14.12 -1.39 -3.56
CA PRO A 184 15.01 -2.11 -4.49
C PRO A 184 16.34 -1.40 -4.78
N GLU A 185 16.36 -0.08 -4.75
CA GLU A 185 17.55 0.74 -4.96
C GLU A 185 18.42 0.95 -3.71
N ASP A 186 17.89 0.69 -2.50
CA ASP A 186 18.48 1.16 -1.23
C ASP A 186 19.05 0.04 -0.34
N TYR A 187 19.07 -1.23 -0.79
CA TYR A 187 19.57 -2.31 0.07
C TYR A 187 20.98 -2.78 -0.33
N PRO A 188 21.77 -3.35 0.62
CA PRO A 188 23.15 -3.76 0.36
C PRO A 188 23.27 -4.80 -0.76
N SER A 189 24.19 -4.59 -1.68
CA SER A 189 24.45 -5.51 -2.81
C SER A 189 24.78 -6.94 -2.37
N ALA A 190 25.40 -7.11 -1.19
CA ALA A 190 25.68 -8.41 -0.59
C ALA A 190 24.41 -9.24 -0.27
N LYS A 191 23.25 -8.58 -0.12
CA LYS A 191 21.96 -9.24 0.14
C LYS A 191 21.14 -9.55 -1.11
N ARG A 192 21.63 -9.21 -2.30
CA ARG A 192 20.88 -9.40 -3.56
C ARG A 192 20.45 -10.83 -3.80
N GLU A 193 21.34 -11.80 -3.61
CA GLU A 193 20.99 -13.22 -3.80
C GLU A 193 19.96 -13.69 -2.76
N LEU A 194 20.11 -13.28 -1.50
CA LEU A 194 19.16 -13.56 -0.43
C LEU A 194 17.75 -13.06 -0.81
N VAL A 195 17.63 -11.77 -1.16
CA VAL A 195 16.38 -11.14 -1.56
C VAL A 195 15.79 -11.80 -2.81
N TRP A 196 16.63 -12.11 -3.80
CA TRP A 196 16.18 -12.75 -5.02
C TRP A 196 15.65 -14.17 -4.81
N LEU A 197 16.34 -14.99 -3.99
CA LEU A 197 15.89 -16.34 -3.65
C LEU A 197 14.57 -16.31 -2.86
N ALA A 198 14.44 -15.40 -1.88
CA ALA A 198 13.22 -15.21 -1.11
C ALA A 198 12.05 -14.80 -2.00
N GLY A 199 12.26 -13.83 -2.89
CA GLY A 199 11.24 -13.39 -3.84
C GLY A 199 10.79 -14.47 -4.80
N LYS A 200 11.71 -15.28 -5.34
CA LYS A 200 11.36 -16.43 -6.19
C LYS A 200 10.54 -17.47 -5.43
N ALA A 201 10.96 -17.87 -4.22
CA ALA A 201 10.23 -18.81 -3.40
C ALA A 201 8.79 -18.33 -3.13
N ALA A 202 8.63 -17.07 -2.73
CA ALA A 202 7.33 -16.48 -2.44
C ALA A 202 6.44 -16.36 -3.70
N ILE A 203 6.98 -15.87 -4.84
CA ILE A 203 6.20 -15.75 -6.09
C ILE A 203 5.71 -17.10 -6.58
N TYR A 204 6.56 -18.12 -6.60
CA TYR A 204 6.13 -19.45 -7.06
C TYR A 204 5.10 -20.08 -6.12
N SER A 205 5.16 -19.81 -4.82
CA SER A 205 4.10 -20.19 -3.88
C SER A 205 2.77 -19.53 -4.22
N THR A 206 2.74 -18.22 -4.52
CA THR A 206 1.50 -17.51 -4.89
C THR A 206 0.89 -17.98 -6.21
N ARG A 207 1.67 -18.64 -7.04
CA ARG A 207 1.27 -19.19 -8.35
C ARG A 207 0.97 -20.68 -8.31
N ASP A 208 0.86 -21.26 -7.13
CA ASP A 208 0.63 -22.70 -6.89
C ASP A 208 1.69 -23.62 -7.54
N ASP A 209 2.90 -23.07 -7.82
CA ASP A 209 4.03 -23.83 -8.32
C ASP A 209 4.90 -24.31 -7.14
N SER A 210 4.36 -25.27 -6.40
CA SER A 210 5.00 -25.79 -5.19
C SER A 210 6.40 -26.33 -5.46
N ARG A 211 6.63 -26.97 -6.60
CA ARG A 211 7.94 -27.55 -6.95
C ARG A 211 9.02 -26.46 -7.04
N ARG A 212 8.76 -25.38 -7.79
CA ARG A 212 9.73 -24.28 -7.89
C ARG A 212 9.85 -23.51 -6.59
N SER A 213 8.75 -23.30 -5.88
CA SER A 213 8.79 -22.67 -4.55
C SER A 213 9.71 -23.43 -3.59
N GLU A 214 9.58 -24.75 -3.50
CA GLU A 214 10.43 -25.63 -2.66
C GLU A 214 11.89 -25.63 -3.10
N GLU A 215 12.18 -25.63 -4.40
CA GLU A 215 13.55 -25.53 -4.92
C GLU A 215 14.25 -24.24 -4.44
N TYR A 216 13.60 -23.10 -4.58
CA TYR A 216 14.16 -21.82 -4.12
C TYR A 216 14.22 -21.72 -2.59
N ALA A 217 13.22 -22.26 -1.90
CA ALA A 217 13.20 -22.32 -0.43
C ALA A 217 14.35 -23.20 0.11
N ALA A 218 14.64 -24.34 -0.51
CA ALA A 218 15.77 -25.19 -0.13
C ALA A 218 17.12 -24.48 -0.32
N ARG A 219 17.30 -23.78 -1.45
CA ARG A 219 18.51 -22.99 -1.70
C ARG A 219 18.66 -21.85 -0.70
N LEU A 220 17.55 -21.17 -0.37
CA LEU A 220 17.51 -20.10 0.63
C LEU A 220 17.91 -20.63 2.01
N THR A 221 17.32 -21.76 2.44
CA THR A 221 17.64 -22.40 3.74
C THR A 221 19.09 -22.82 3.80
N LEU A 222 19.62 -23.44 2.74
CA LEU A 222 21.00 -23.94 2.72
C LEU A 222 22.03 -22.83 2.87
N ARG A 223 21.80 -21.67 2.22
CA ARG A 223 22.78 -20.57 2.20
C ARG A 223 22.56 -19.53 3.27
N TYR A 224 21.32 -19.29 3.67
CA TYR A 224 20.92 -18.17 4.50
C TYR A 224 20.02 -18.57 5.68
N GLY A 225 19.95 -19.84 6.04
CA GLY A 225 19.10 -20.31 7.15
C GLY A 225 19.43 -19.75 8.53
N GLY A 226 20.57 -19.04 8.68
CA GLY A 226 20.93 -18.29 9.87
C GLY A 226 20.56 -16.80 9.82
N GLU A 227 20.11 -16.28 8.68
CA GLU A 227 19.68 -14.90 8.55
C GLU A 227 18.28 -14.68 9.14
N PRO A 228 18.02 -13.56 9.81
CA PRO A 228 16.68 -13.21 10.30
C PRO A 228 15.62 -13.22 9.19
N ASN A 229 14.40 -13.60 9.55
CA ASN A 229 13.22 -13.71 8.69
C ASN A 229 13.27 -14.84 7.63
N VAL A 230 14.38 -15.52 7.43
CA VAL A 230 14.46 -16.63 6.46
C VAL A 230 13.62 -17.82 6.92
N ASN A 231 13.80 -18.25 8.17
CA ASN A 231 13.01 -19.38 8.68
C ASN A 231 11.53 -18.99 8.87
N TYR A 232 11.24 -17.73 9.18
CA TYR A 232 9.87 -17.22 9.19
C TYR A 232 9.21 -17.36 7.81
N LEU A 233 9.87 -16.89 6.74
CA LEU A 233 9.39 -17.06 5.37
C LEU A 233 9.18 -18.53 5.02
N ILE A 234 10.16 -19.40 5.27
CA ILE A 234 10.04 -20.83 4.97
C ILE A 234 8.87 -21.47 5.73
N GLY A 235 8.71 -21.14 7.02
CA GLY A 235 7.56 -21.58 7.82
C GLY A 235 6.22 -21.14 7.21
N THR A 236 6.14 -19.90 6.75
CA THR A 236 4.94 -19.37 6.08
C THR A 236 4.62 -20.12 4.78
N LEU A 237 5.63 -20.40 3.93
CA LEU A 237 5.46 -21.16 2.70
C LEU A 237 4.99 -22.61 2.97
N LEU A 238 5.54 -23.25 4.00
CA LEU A 238 5.14 -24.60 4.44
C LEU A 238 3.72 -24.60 5.01
N GLY A 239 3.36 -23.55 5.77
CA GLY A 239 2.00 -23.37 6.30
C GLY A 239 0.94 -23.25 5.19
N PHE A 240 1.22 -22.51 4.12
CA PHE A 240 0.34 -22.45 2.94
C PHE A 240 0.20 -23.80 2.22
N GLN A 241 1.20 -24.67 2.31
CA GLN A 241 1.13 -26.03 1.76
C GLN A 241 0.46 -27.03 2.71
N GLY A 242 0.01 -26.61 3.90
CA GLY A 242 -0.54 -27.49 4.94
C GLY A 242 0.49 -28.37 5.65
N LYS A 243 1.79 -28.13 5.46
CA LYS A 243 2.90 -28.83 6.12
C LYS A 243 3.14 -28.21 7.51
N PHE A 244 2.14 -28.33 8.39
CA PHE A 244 2.14 -27.67 9.68
C PHE A 244 3.26 -28.11 10.64
N PRO A 245 3.61 -29.42 10.75
CA PRO A 245 4.73 -29.81 11.61
C PRO A 245 6.04 -29.17 11.20
N GLU A 246 6.33 -29.16 9.89
CA GLU A 246 7.54 -28.56 9.34
C GLU A 246 7.54 -27.04 9.51
N ALA A 247 6.37 -26.39 9.33
CA ALA A 247 6.21 -24.95 9.54
C ALA A 247 6.51 -24.57 10.99
N ALA A 248 5.98 -25.31 11.96
CA ALA A 248 6.25 -25.09 13.40
C ALA A 248 7.74 -25.13 13.70
N GLU A 249 8.48 -26.11 13.15
CA GLU A 249 9.92 -26.22 13.32
C GLU A 249 10.69 -25.03 12.72
N GLN A 250 10.23 -24.48 11.59
CA GLN A 250 10.88 -23.30 11.02
C GLN A 250 10.63 -22.06 11.88
N TYR A 251 9.39 -21.84 12.38
CA TYR A 251 9.11 -20.73 13.28
C TYR A 251 9.91 -20.83 14.59
N LYS A 252 10.08 -22.03 15.15
CA LYS A 252 10.95 -22.27 16.29
C LYS A 252 12.43 -21.94 15.98
N LYS A 253 12.91 -22.22 14.74
CA LYS A 253 14.26 -21.82 14.31
C LYS A 253 14.38 -20.31 14.24
N GLU A 254 13.38 -19.61 13.68
CA GLU A 254 13.37 -18.16 13.63
C GLU A 254 13.42 -17.56 15.04
N LEU A 255 12.64 -18.07 15.98
CA LEU A 255 12.61 -17.59 17.35
C LEU A 255 13.93 -17.86 18.14
N ARG A 256 14.76 -18.81 17.69
CA ARG A 256 16.15 -18.96 18.22
C ARG A 256 17.10 -17.87 17.70
N ILE A 257 16.87 -17.36 16.48
CA ILE A 257 17.66 -16.29 15.86
C ILE A 257 17.15 -14.92 16.36
N SER A 258 15.84 -14.75 16.37
CA SER A 258 15.12 -13.54 16.70
C SER A 258 14.09 -13.79 17.82
N PRO A 259 14.51 -13.82 19.11
CA PRO A 259 13.63 -14.21 20.21
C PRO A 259 12.40 -13.32 20.43
N GLN A 260 12.40 -12.10 19.90
CA GLN A 260 11.28 -11.15 20.00
C GLN A 260 10.48 -11.02 18.69
N HIS A 261 10.59 -11.99 17.79
CA HIS A 261 9.91 -11.97 16.49
C HIS A 261 8.41 -12.25 16.66
N VAL A 262 7.62 -11.22 16.94
CA VAL A 262 6.16 -11.30 17.18
C VAL A 262 5.42 -12.06 16.07
N PRO A 263 5.65 -11.80 14.76
CA PRO A 263 4.97 -12.56 13.71
C PRO A 263 5.24 -14.07 13.76
N ALA A 264 6.47 -14.50 14.09
CA ALA A 264 6.78 -15.93 14.20
C ALA A 264 6.09 -16.58 15.41
N MET A 265 5.94 -15.86 16.52
CA MET A 265 5.18 -16.34 17.69
C MET A 265 3.70 -16.52 17.34
N ILE A 266 3.10 -15.56 16.64
CA ILE A 266 1.70 -15.62 16.20
C ILE A 266 1.49 -16.82 15.28
N GLU A 267 2.32 -16.97 14.25
CA GLU A 267 2.18 -18.09 13.30
C GLU A 267 2.43 -19.44 13.96
N LEU A 268 3.42 -19.53 14.87
CA LEU A 268 3.68 -20.75 15.61
C LEU A 268 2.47 -21.15 16.46
N ALA A 269 1.86 -20.19 17.18
CA ALA A 269 0.66 -20.44 17.95
C ALA A 269 -0.51 -20.91 17.07
N LEU A 270 -0.75 -20.24 15.93
CA LEU A 270 -1.80 -20.62 14.99
C LEU A 270 -1.56 -22.03 14.40
N VAL A 271 -0.33 -22.37 14.07
CA VAL A 271 0.04 -23.70 13.55
C VAL A 271 -0.11 -24.78 14.63
N GLN A 272 0.26 -24.51 15.88
CA GLN A 272 0.05 -25.46 16.99
C GLN A 272 -1.42 -25.76 17.24
N ILE A 273 -2.32 -24.78 17.06
CA ILE A 273 -3.77 -25.03 17.10
C ILE A 273 -4.17 -26.00 15.97
N GLN A 274 -3.62 -25.85 14.75
CA GLN A 274 -3.90 -26.79 13.65
C GLN A 274 -3.38 -28.20 13.93
N LEU A 275 -2.28 -28.32 14.67
CA LEU A 275 -1.72 -29.59 15.12
C LEU A 275 -2.45 -30.19 16.34
N SER A 276 -3.56 -29.58 16.77
CA SER A 276 -4.30 -29.99 17.98
C SER A 276 -3.45 -29.91 19.25
N GLN A 277 -2.54 -28.94 19.32
CA GLN A 277 -1.65 -28.64 20.46
C GLN A 277 -1.94 -27.26 21.09
N PRO A 278 -3.19 -26.95 21.46
CA PRO A 278 -3.53 -25.60 21.88
C PRO A 278 -2.83 -25.18 23.19
N ALA A 279 -2.53 -26.12 24.08
CA ALA A 279 -1.79 -25.82 25.30
C ALA A 279 -0.35 -25.32 25.03
N GLU A 280 0.27 -25.75 23.94
CA GLU A 280 1.58 -25.23 23.52
C GLU A 280 1.46 -23.86 22.81
N ALA A 281 0.30 -23.57 22.19
CA ALA A 281 0.05 -22.33 21.48
C ALA A 281 -0.12 -21.13 22.42
N VAL A 282 -0.75 -21.33 23.60
CA VAL A 282 -1.06 -20.24 24.56
C VAL A 282 0.17 -19.42 24.93
N PRO A 283 1.29 -20.01 25.43
CA PRO A 283 2.45 -19.21 25.87
C PRO A 283 3.09 -18.37 24.74
N TRP A 284 3.08 -18.85 23.49
CA TRP A 284 3.59 -18.07 22.37
C TRP A 284 2.69 -16.89 22.02
N ALA A 285 1.39 -17.11 22.07
CA ALA A 285 0.42 -16.04 21.79
C ALA A 285 0.41 -15.00 22.93
N GLU A 286 0.51 -15.40 24.20
CA GLU A 286 0.68 -14.50 25.35
C GLU A 286 1.94 -13.64 25.23
N GLN A 287 3.03 -14.24 24.85
CA GLN A 287 4.29 -13.51 24.62
C GLN A 287 4.13 -12.51 23.46
N ALA A 288 3.45 -12.88 22.37
CA ALA A 288 3.18 -11.99 21.25
C ALA A 288 2.35 -10.77 21.69
N VAL A 289 1.28 -10.96 22.48
CA VAL A 289 0.45 -9.87 23.03
C VAL A 289 1.26 -8.99 23.99
N THR A 290 2.12 -9.60 24.81
CA THR A 290 3.00 -8.85 25.74
C THR A 290 3.96 -7.93 25.00
N LEU A 291 4.56 -8.41 23.90
CA LEU A 291 5.52 -7.64 23.10
C LEU A 291 4.85 -6.58 22.22
N ASP A 292 3.65 -6.86 21.72
CA ASP A 292 2.89 -5.92 20.89
C ASP A 292 1.39 -5.93 21.28
N PRO A 293 1.01 -5.19 22.33
CA PRO A 293 -0.36 -5.18 22.86
C PRO A 293 -1.38 -4.46 21.95
N LYS A 294 -0.92 -3.86 20.83
CA LYS A 294 -1.81 -3.26 19.84
C LYS A 294 -1.95 -4.11 18.57
N ASN A 295 -1.44 -5.31 18.60
CA ASN A 295 -1.49 -6.23 17.46
C ASN A 295 -2.77 -7.07 17.49
N ALA A 296 -3.74 -6.73 16.63
CA ALA A 296 -5.00 -7.46 16.53
C ALA A 296 -4.81 -8.96 16.27
N ARG A 297 -3.78 -9.32 15.50
CA ARG A 297 -3.49 -10.71 15.16
C ARG A 297 -2.91 -11.49 16.33
N ALA A 298 -2.14 -10.85 17.22
CA ALA A 298 -1.65 -11.46 18.46
C ALA A 298 -2.83 -11.79 19.40
N HIS A 299 -3.72 -10.84 19.65
CA HIS A 299 -4.95 -11.07 20.43
C HIS A 299 -5.85 -12.13 19.79
N PHE A 300 -5.98 -12.14 18.46
CA PHE A 300 -6.72 -13.18 17.75
C PHE A 300 -6.09 -14.57 17.95
N ALA A 301 -4.78 -14.70 17.85
CA ALA A 301 -4.07 -15.97 18.06
C ALA A 301 -4.23 -16.47 19.48
N LEU A 302 -4.09 -15.57 20.48
CA LEU A 302 -4.31 -15.90 21.89
C LEU A 302 -5.75 -16.32 22.15
N GLY A 303 -6.73 -15.55 21.66
CA GLY A 303 -8.13 -15.89 21.81
C GLY A 303 -8.48 -17.23 21.18
N LYS A 304 -7.92 -17.57 20.01
CA LYS A 304 -8.09 -18.90 19.40
C LYS A 304 -7.44 -20.02 20.20
N ALA A 305 -6.23 -19.81 20.73
CA ALA A 305 -5.53 -20.79 21.54
C ALA A 305 -6.31 -21.09 22.85
N LEU A 306 -6.77 -20.05 23.51
CA LEU A 306 -7.61 -20.15 24.71
C LEU A 306 -8.95 -20.86 24.43
N LEU A 307 -9.60 -20.53 23.29
CA LEU A 307 -10.85 -21.19 22.88
C LEU A 307 -10.67 -22.69 22.64
N ALA A 308 -9.55 -23.06 22.02
CA ALA A 308 -9.20 -24.45 21.77
C ALA A 308 -8.76 -25.20 23.04
N SER A 309 -8.28 -24.48 24.05
CA SER A 309 -7.94 -25.00 25.39
C SER A 309 -9.10 -24.95 26.38
N ASP A 310 -10.32 -24.60 25.92
CA ASP A 310 -11.56 -24.46 26.67
C ASP A 310 -11.58 -23.37 27.77
N HIS A 311 -10.65 -22.39 27.67
CA HIS A 311 -10.62 -21.17 28.49
C HIS A 311 -11.53 -20.11 27.85
N VAL A 312 -12.83 -20.36 27.82
CA VAL A 312 -13.76 -19.61 26.98
C VAL A 312 -13.97 -18.15 27.40
N PRO A 313 -14.06 -17.81 28.71
CA PRO A 313 -14.20 -16.41 29.14
C PRO A 313 -12.99 -15.57 28.72
N GLU A 314 -11.76 -16.06 28.93
CA GLU A 314 -10.50 -15.40 28.59
C GLU A 314 -10.36 -15.28 27.07
N SER A 315 -10.76 -16.32 26.33
CA SER A 315 -10.82 -16.27 24.87
C SER A 315 -11.72 -15.14 24.36
N ALA A 316 -12.92 -15.00 24.92
CA ALA A 316 -13.85 -13.94 24.53
C ALA A 316 -13.24 -12.56 24.79
N HIS A 317 -12.55 -12.37 25.92
CA HIS A 317 -11.85 -11.12 26.24
C HIS A 317 -10.80 -10.76 25.18
N GLU A 318 -9.93 -11.69 24.83
CA GLU A 318 -8.88 -11.47 23.84
C GLU A 318 -9.46 -11.24 22.42
N LEU A 319 -10.52 -11.96 22.05
CA LEU A 319 -11.18 -11.76 20.75
C LEU A 319 -11.95 -10.43 20.70
N GLU A 320 -12.47 -9.93 21.82
CA GLU A 320 -13.04 -8.58 21.91
C GLU A 320 -11.96 -7.51 21.72
N ALA A 321 -10.77 -7.69 22.31
CA ALA A 321 -9.62 -6.81 22.08
C ALA A 321 -9.18 -6.84 20.60
N ALA A 322 -9.07 -8.03 20.00
CA ALA A 322 -8.78 -8.18 18.58
C ALA A 322 -9.81 -7.46 17.69
N LYS A 323 -11.12 -7.55 18.05
CA LYS A 323 -12.21 -6.86 17.35
C LYS A 323 -12.10 -5.34 17.45
N GLN A 324 -11.71 -4.80 18.61
CA GLN A 324 -11.52 -3.35 18.77
C GLN A 324 -10.39 -2.82 17.90
N LEU A 325 -9.30 -3.58 17.80
CA LEU A 325 -8.14 -3.23 16.97
C LEU A 325 -8.40 -3.44 15.47
N ALA A 326 -9.21 -4.44 15.10
CA ALA A 326 -9.52 -4.81 13.72
C ALA A 326 -11.02 -5.07 13.53
N PRO A 327 -11.88 -4.04 13.52
CA PRO A 327 -13.35 -4.21 13.52
C PRO A 327 -13.92 -4.87 12.26
N GLU A 328 -13.20 -4.83 11.14
CA GLU A 328 -13.62 -5.45 9.87
C GLU A 328 -12.96 -6.82 9.61
N SER A 329 -12.28 -7.41 10.60
CA SER A 329 -11.65 -8.72 10.45
C SER A 329 -12.70 -9.85 10.53
N ALA A 330 -13.04 -10.44 9.39
CA ALA A 330 -13.97 -11.57 9.33
C ALA A 330 -13.50 -12.78 10.18
N PRO A 331 -12.21 -13.18 10.21
CA PRO A 331 -11.75 -14.25 11.09
C PRO A 331 -11.98 -13.97 12.57
N VAL A 332 -11.76 -12.73 13.02
CA VAL A 332 -12.01 -12.32 14.43
C VAL A 332 -13.50 -12.45 14.77
N ARG A 333 -14.39 -11.96 13.88
CA ARG A 333 -15.85 -12.06 14.06
C ARG A 333 -16.32 -13.51 14.18
N SER A 334 -15.80 -14.39 13.32
CA SER A 334 -16.12 -15.83 13.35
C SER A 334 -15.67 -16.50 14.65
N ALA A 335 -14.44 -16.21 15.10
CA ALA A 335 -13.90 -16.75 16.35
C ALA A 335 -14.69 -16.25 17.56
N LEU A 336 -15.00 -14.96 17.61
CA LEU A 336 -15.78 -14.36 18.68
C LEU A 336 -17.21 -14.92 18.76
N ALA A 337 -17.87 -15.11 17.61
CA ALA A 337 -19.18 -15.78 17.56
C ALA A 337 -19.11 -17.21 18.14
N SER A 338 -18.00 -17.92 17.92
CA SER A 338 -17.79 -19.25 18.47
C SER A 338 -17.57 -19.22 19.99
N ALA A 339 -16.80 -18.26 20.49
CA ALA A 339 -16.62 -18.05 21.94
C ALA A 339 -17.95 -17.71 22.64
N TYR A 340 -18.72 -16.77 22.07
CA TYR A 340 -20.04 -16.39 22.62
C TYR A 340 -21.04 -17.55 22.62
N ARG A 341 -21.05 -18.41 21.58
CA ARG A 341 -21.89 -19.64 21.59
C ARG A 341 -21.56 -20.56 22.77
N LYS A 342 -20.27 -20.79 23.01
CA LYS A 342 -19.84 -21.62 24.15
C LYS A 342 -20.16 -20.99 25.50
N LEU A 343 -20.23 -19.65 25.61
CA LEU A 343 -20.65 -18.92 26.80
C LEU A 343 -22.17 -18.85 26.96
N GLY A 344 -22.98 -19.38 26.03
CA GLY A 344 -24.44 -19.24 26.04
C GLY A 344 -24.95 -17.85 25.65
N ARG A 345 -24.07 -16.92 25.20
CA ARG A 345 -24.39 -15.55 24.77
C ARG A 345 -24.91 -15.56 23.32
N MET A 346 -26.08 -16.20 23.11
CA MET A 346 -26.59 -16.53 21.77
C MET A 346 -26.92 -15.31 20.90
N GLN A 347 -27.39 -14.20 21.49
CA GLN A 347 -27.72 -12.99 20.74
C GLN A 347 -26.45 -12.33 20.18
N GLU A 348 -25.41 -12.26 20.98
CA GLU A 348 -24.11 -11.69 20.59
C GLU A 348 -23.42 -12.60 19.58
N ALA A 349 -23.46 -13.91 19.74
CA ALA A 349 -22.97 -14.86 18.76
C ALA A 349 -23.66 -14.72 17.39
N LYS A 350 -24.98 -14.49 17.39
CA LYS A 350 -25.74 -14.25 16.16
C LYS A 350 -25.30 -12.94 15.50
N HIS A 351 -25.19 -11.86 16.28
CA HIS A 351 -24.75 -10.55 15.76
C HIS A 351 -23.36 -10.61 15.12
N GLU A 352 -22.37 -11.23 15.77
CA GLU A 352 -21.02 -11.37 15.19
C GLU A 352 -21.03 -12.26 13.93
N SER A 353 -21.89 -13.29 13.88
CA SER A 353 -22.05 -14.13 12.70
C SER A 353 -22.67 -13.37 11.51
N GLU A 354 -23.64 -12.49 11.75
CA GLU A 354 -24.24 -11.64 10.71
C GLU A 354 -23.21 -10.67 10.12
N ILE A 355 -22.39 -10.04 10.98
CA ILE A 355 -21.29 -9.17 10.51
C ILE A 355 -20.27 -9.99 9.70
N PHE A 356 -19.86 -11.16 10.19
CA PHE A 356 -18.96 -12.06 9.45
C PHE A 356 -19.47 -12.35 8.04
N LEU A 357 -20.76 -12.68 7.89
CA LEU A 357 -21.36 -12.94 6.58
C LEU A 357 -21.36 -11.69 5.70
N SER A 358 -21.64 -10.53 6.27
CA SER A 358 -21.64 -9.27 5.51
C SER A 358 -20.25 -8.88 5.02
N LEU A 359 -19.19 -9.17 5.80
CA LEU A 359 -17.80 -8.92 5.41
C LEU A 359 -17.36 -9.86 4.30
N ASN A 360 -17.73 -11.15 4.37
CA ASN A 360 -17.38 -12.13 3.33
C ASN A 360 -18.16 -11.95 2.02
N GLY A 361 -19.32 -11.29 2.05
CA GLY A 361 -20.11 -10.97 0.84
C GLY A 361 -19.61 -9.75 0.05
N LYS A 362 -18.70 -8.96 0.61
CA LYS A 362 -18.02 -7.89 -0.12
C LYS A 362 -16.96 -8.53 -1.01
N GLY A 363 -17.07 -8.34 -2.34
CA GLY A 363 -16.08 -8.82 -3.31
C GLY A 363 -14.65 -8.40 -3.00
N GLU A 364 -13.68 -8.92 -3.77
CA GLU A 364 -12.26 -8.58 -3.59
C GLU A 364 -12.07 -7.06 -3.57
N SER A 365 -11.63 -6.56 -2.42
CA SER A 365 -11.27 -5.15 -2.23
C SER A 365 -9.87 -4.92 -2.77
N LEU A 366 -9.64 -3.77 -3.44
CA LEU A 366 -8.29 -3.30 -3.75
C LEU A 366 -7.48 -2.96 -2.48
N ALA A 367 -8.19 -2.69 -1.37
CA ALA A 367 -7.54 -2.43 -0.10
C ALA A 367 -6.93 -3.72 0.47
N PRO A 368 -5.65 -3.71 0.85
CA PRO A 368 -5.04 -4.84 1.54
C PRO A 368 -5.73 -5.11 2.87
N PRO A 369 -5.68 -6.37 3.38
CA PRO A 369 -6.26 -6.73 4.67
C PRO A 369 -5.67 -5.89 5.80
N LEU A 370 -6.45 -5.73 6.88
CA LEU A 370 -6.25 -4.80 7.99
C LEU A 370 -4.85 -4.83 8.62
N GLU A 371 -4.48 -3.68 9.13
CA GLU A 371 -3.19 -3.27 9.64
C GLU A 371 -2.59 -4.22 10.67
N GLU A 372 -1.39 -4.72 10.37
CA GLU A 372 -0.40 -4.98 11.42
C GLU A 372 0.14 -3.63 11.92
N THR A 373 0.32 -3.48 13.22
CA THR A 373 1.08 -2.35 13.74
C THR A 373 2.42 -2.32 13.02
N PRO A 374 2.87 -1.16 12.47
CA PRO A 374 4.18 -1.07 11.83
C PRO A 374 5.24 -1.60 12.78
N GLU A 375 6.06 -2.55 12.32
CA GLU A 375 7.18 -2.99 13.14
C GLU A 375 8.05 -1.79 13.54
N PRO A 376 8.48 -1.71 14.81
CA PRO A 376 9.44 -0.70 15.23
C PRO A 376 10.68 -0.83 14.33
N ARG A 377 11.12 0.30 13.77
CA ARG A 377 12.34 0.34 12.95
C ARG A 377 13.45 -0.29 13.76
N GLN A 378 14.03 -1.37 13.26
CA GLN A 378 15.23 -1.92 13.87
C GLN A 378 16.29 -0.81 13.89
N PRO A 379 17.00 -0.59 15.02
CA PRO A 379 18.07 0.39 15.06
C PRO A 379 19.07 0.06 13.95
N GLU A 380 19.40 1.06 13.14
CA GLU A 380 20.43 0.93 12.12
C GLU A 380 21.69 0.37 12.79
N GLN A 381 22.13 -0.80 12.36
CA GLN A 381 23.42 -1.31 12.79
C GLN A 381 24.49 -0.31 12.33
N PRO A 382 25.39 0.13 13.20
CA PRO A 382 26.44 1.07 12.80
C PRO A 382 27.27 0.45 11.66
N ARG A 383 27.55 1.28 10.66
CA ARG A 383 28.32 0.94 9.45
C ARG A 383 29.74 0.57 9.80
#